data_222b08fe5e883543424dd1c579fc6d1f
#
_entry.id   222b08fe5e883543424dd1c579fc6d1f
#
_cell.length_a   1.000
_cell.length_b   1.000
_cell.length_c   1.000
_cell.angle_alpha   90.00
_cell.angle_beta   90.00
_cell.angle_gamma   90.00
#
_symmetry.space_group_name_H-M   'P 1'
#
loop_
_entity.id
_entity.type
_entity.pdbx_description
1 polymer ?
#
loop_
_entity_poly.entity_id
_entity_poly.type
_entity_poly.pdbx_seq_one_letter_code
_entity_poly.pdbx_strand_id
1 'polypeptide(L)'
;VIAACFLANTTGIGQRVKNTIVGTYHMEDQFALNDIKTNTDDVELDIWDNPLHVSYELGSDGVITVTCKDAEGQEITTTEIDQENHILGINDERFANVQIQPIMFTDDTAGIKLLVDGIEWDFSKTDADGYEYLNTAGKLIKYPQMKTSHLFRDDAMSNRGHIWNKTIPLLGKHVFMGSGANTYMFEVQQEDYISQNYVYGANSYDVKAHCWYLQQWVETGLLGTLALLVFLFWYLVQSVRIYRRVDLHESISWVGFGLFAAVLVYMIAGIANDSNVCTAPVFWGMLGLGLAVNRMLVKKEQLFVKETVSTEAETVVKQSIPKAVESTKTVTAQMVEESSAKKKTTKKQSRKQRKNQK
;
A
#
# COMPACT_ATOMS: atom_id res chain seq x y z
N VAL A 1 -5.30 7.89 -13.81
CA VAL A 1 -4.85 8.09 -12.42
C VAL A 1 -4.28 9.49 -12.26
N ILE A 2 -3.27 9.93 -13.05
CA ILE A 2 -2.66 11.28 -12.94
C ILE A 2 -3.70 12.39 -13.14
N ALA A 3 -4.60 12.29 -14.12
CA ALA A 3 -5.69 13.24 -14.32
C ALA A 3 -6.72 13.22 -13.18
N ALA A 4 -7.01 12.06 -12.60
CA ALA A 4 -7.88 11.94 -11.43
C ALA A 4 -7.23 12.55 -10.18
N CYS A 5 -5.93 12.34 -9.96
CA CYS A 5 -5.17 12.99 -8.89
C CYS A 5 -5.06 14.50 -9.09
N PHE A 6 -4.93 14.97 -10.35
CA PHE A 6 -4.90 16.40 -10.66
C PHE A 6 -6.28 17.05 -10.45
N LEU A 7 -7.35 16.41 -10.90
CA LEU A 7 -8.74 16.83 -10.63
C LEU A 7 -9.09 16.78 -9.14
N ALA A 8 -8.60 15.77 -8.42
CA ALA A 8 -8.77 15.67 -6.97
C ALA A 8 -8.04 16.81 -6.23
N ASN A 9 -6.91 17.25 -6.73
CA ASN A 9 -6.14 18.34 -6.12
C ASN A 9 -6.70 19.74 -6.46
N THR A 10 -7.44 19.88 -7.56
CA THR A 10 -8.08 21.14 -7.98
C THR A 10 -9.53 21.27 -7.54
N THR A 11 -10.16 20.19 -7.10
CA THR A 11 -11.51 20.17 -6.57
C THR A 11 -11.48 20.08 -5.04
N GLY A 12 -12.47 20.67 -4.37
CA GLY A 12 -12.59 20.60 -2.89
C GLY A 12 -12.63 19.17 -2.33
N ILE A 13 -12.81 18.14 -3.18
CA ILE A 13 -12.75 16.72 -2.82
C ILE A 13 -11.31 16.30 -2.51
N GLY A 14 -10.33 16.72 -3.31
CA GLY A 14 -8.93 16.37 -3.08
C GLY A 14 -8.39 16.97 -1.79
N GLN A 15 -8.79 18.21 -1.47
CA GLN A 15 -8.42 18.84 -0.21
C GLN A 15 -9.09 18.13 0.98
N ARG A 16 -10.33 17.70 0.84
CA ARG A 16 -11.03 16.91 1.89
C ARG A 16 -10.34 15.56 2.11
N VAL A 17 -10.01 14.84 1.04
CA VAL A 17 -9.28 13.56 1.13
C VAL A 17 -7.92 13.77 1.79
N LYS A 18 -7.18 14.82 1.40
CA LYS A 18 -5.91 15.15 2.02
C LYS A 18 -6.07 15.42 3.52
N ASN A 19 -7.01 16.27 3.89
CA ASN A 19 -7.24 16.63 5.30
C ASN A 19 -7.80 15.46 6.14
N THR A 20 -8.37 14.43 5.50
CA THR A 20 -8.85 13.22 6.19
C THR A 20 -7.73 12.22 6.43
N ILE A 21 -6.69 12.21 5.59
CA ILE A 21 -5.61 11.21 5.65
C ILE A 21 -4.33 11.80 6.24
N VAL A 22 -4.02 13.05 5.88
CA VAL A 22 -2.79 13.75 6.29
C VAL A 22 -3.16 14.91 7.21
N GLY A 23 -2.59 14.93 8.38
CA GLY A 23 -2.87 16.00 9.36
C GLY A 23 -2.26 15.70 10.72
N THR A 24 -2.53 16.58 11.66
CA THR A 24 -1.95 16.59 13.02
C THR A 24 -2.85 15.97 14.08
N TYR A 25 -3.84 15.14 13.69
CA TYR A 25 -4.62 14.41 14.67
C TYR A 25 -3.82 13.20 15.14
N HIS A 26 -3.39 13.21 16.38
CA HIS A 26 -2.77 12.08 17.06
C HIS A 26 -3.72 11.58 18.15
N MET A 27 -3.81 10.26 18.31
CA MET A 27 -4.69 9.67 19.32
C MET A 27 -4.22 10.04 20.74
N GLU A 28 -2.92 10.15 20.90
CA GLU A 28 -2.27 10.57 22.15
C GLU A 28 -2.78 11.93 22.64
N ASP A 29 -3.08 12.87 21.74
CA ASP A 29 -3.66 14.18 22.08
C ASP A 29 -5.07 14.10 22.73
N GLN A 30 -5.68 12.92 22.76
CA GLN A 30 -7.03 12.69 23.33
C GLN A 30 -7.00 12.16 24.76
N PHE A 31 -5.84 11.74 25.24
CA PHE A 31 -5.66 11.13 26.55
C PHE A 31 -4.82 12.02 27.46
N ALA A 32 -5.08 11.96 28.74
CA ALA A 32 -4.28 12.70 29.69
C ALA A 32 -2.82 12.22 29.70
N LEU A 33 -2.61 10.92 29.51
CA LEU A 33 -1.28 10.30 29.48
C LEU A 33 -0.75 10.22 28.05
N ASN A 34 0.28 11.01 27.75
CA ASN A 34 0.92 11.08 26.44
C ASN A 34 2.14 10.16 26.32
N ASP A 35 2.97 10.09 27.37
CA ASP A 35 4.18 9.26 27.40
C ASP A 35 4.50 8.76 28.81
N ILE A 36 5.23 7.65 28.90
CA ILE A 36 5.77 7.09 30.14
C ILE A 36 7.25 6.82 29.93
N LYS A 37 8.10 7.26 30.91
CA LYS A 37 9.50 6.89 30.94
C LYS A 37 9.86 6.30 32.30
N THR A 38 10.52 5.16 32.28
CA THR A 38 11.05 4.52 33.48
C THR A 38 12.53 4.83 33.63
N ASN A 39 12.86 5.66 34.65
CA ASN A 39 14.22 6.07 34.93
C ASN A 39 14.80 5.22 36.11
N THR A 40 16.04 5.49 36.49
CA THR A 40 16.65 4.83 37.65
C THR A 40 15.99 5.29 38.97
N ASP A 41 15.64 6.54 39.06
CA ASP A 41 15.22 7.17 40.32
C ASP A 41 13.72 7.47 40.40
N ASP A 42 13.02 7.53 39.27
CA ASP A 42 11.61 7.86 39.17
C ASP A 42 10.91 7.24 37.93
N VAL A 43 9.59 7.37 37.92
CA VAL A 43 8.75 7.21 36.74
C VAL A 43 8.31 8.58 36.29
N GLU A 44 8.62 8.97 35.05
CA GLU A 44 8.16 10.20 34.44
C GLU A 44 6.90 9.89 33.61
N LEU A 45 5.80 10.57 33.94
CA LEU A 45 4.56 10.57 33.16
C LEU A 45 4.41 11.90 32.46
N ASP A 46 4.14 11.90 31.18
CA ASP A 46 3.73 13.12 30.47
C ASP A 46 2.20 13.25 30.49
N ILE A 47 1.69 14.17 31.31
CA ILE A 47 0.25 14.39 31.49
C ILE A 47 -0.11 15.75 30.88
N TRP A 48 -0.82 15.71 29.74
CA TRP A 48 -1.19 16.91 28.97
C TRP A 48 0.00 17.85 28.72
N ASP A 49 1.11 17.31 28.22
CA ASP A 49 2.39 18.02 28.01
C ASP A 49 3.03 18.55 29.28
N ASN A 50 2.65 18.03 30.45
CA ASN A 50 3.27 18.39 31.74
C ASN A 50 3.95 17.16 32.34
N PRO A 51 5.28 17.14 32.46
CA PRO A 51 5.99 16.05 33.11
C PRO A 51 5.70 15.96 34.60
N LEU A 52 5.34 14.76 35.04
CA LEU A 52 5.16 14.39 36.43
C LEU A 52 6.14 13.26 36.77
N HIS A 53 7.03 13.52 37.75
CA HIS A 53 7.99 12.56 38.26
C HIS A 53 7.47 11.92 39.53
N VAL A 54 7.30 10.60 39.54
CA VAL A 54 6.80 9.84 40.71
C VAL A 54 7.86 8.86 41.16
N SER A 55 8.21 8.92 42.43
CA SER A 55 9.12 7.97 43.07
C SER A 55 8.55 7.44 44.36
N TYR A 56 9.04 6.30 44.84
CA TYR A 56 8.68 5.77 46.14
C TYR A 56 9.91 5.21 46.89
N GLU A 57 9.80 5.19 48.20
CA GLU A 57 10.77 4.57 49.10
C GLU A 57 10.03 3.62 50.06
N LEU A 58 10.60 2.43 50.24
CA LEU A 58 10.10 1.46 51.23
C LEU A 58 10.83 1.68 52.54
N GLY A 59 10.11 2.14 53.54
CA GLY A 59 10.66 2.32 54.90
C GLY A 59 10.97 0.97 55.58
N SER A 60 11.82 1.02 56.59
CA SER A 60 12.15 -0.16 57.41
C SER A 60 10.94 -0.70 58.23
N ASP A 61 9.90 0.08 58.34
CA ASP A 61 8.61 -0.25 58.96
C ASP A 61 7.60 -0.89 57.98
N GLY A 62 8.02 -1.04 56.70
CA GLY A 62 7.16 -1.61 55.67
C GLY A 62 6.22 -0.59 55.03
N VAL A 63 6.32 0.69 55.39
CA VAL A 63 5.49 1.76 54.80
C VAL A 63 6.14 2.28 53.52
N ILE A 64 5.34 2.38 52.47
CA ILE A 64 5.77 2.96 51.22
C ILE A 64 5.44 4.45 51.20
N THR A 65 6.48 5.28 51.13
CA THR A 65 6.35 6.74 51.01
C THR A 65 6.49 7.16 49.56
N VAL A 66 5.51 7.89 49.02
CA VAL A 66 5.51 8.36 47.62
C VAL A 66 5.92 9.84 47.58
N THR A 67 6.77 10.20 46.65
CA THR A 67 7.18 11.57 46.35
C THR A 67 6.86 11.94 44.92
N CYS A 68 6.17 13.06 44.68
CA CYS A 68 5.83 13.60 43.38
C CYS A 68 6.59 14.90 43.13
N LYS A 69 7.10 15.11 41.92
CA LYS A 69 7.79 16.35 41.51
C LYS A 69 7.31 16.78 40.13
N ASP A 70 7.29 18.07 39.88
CA ASP A 70 7.04 18.64 38.57
C ASP A 70 8.32 18.67 37.68
N ALA A 71 8.18 19.22 36.46
CA ALA A 71 9.28 19.38 35.52
C ALA A 71 10.48 20.17 36.06
N GLU A 72 10.25 21.09 36.96
CA GLU A 72 11.28 21.92 37.61
C GLU A 72 11.89 21.23 38.82
N GLY A 73 11.42 20.04 39.18
CA GLY A 73 11.86 19.27 40.34
C GLY A 73 11.27 19.76 41.67
N GLN A 74 10.22 20.61 41.62
CA GLN A 74 9.51 21.04 42.83
C GLN A 74 8.62 19.91 43.34
N GLU A 75 8.67 19.68 44.64
CA GLU A 75 7.85 18.64 45.27
C GLU A 75 6.38 19.05 45.33
N ILE A 76 5.50 18.19 44.86
CA ILE A 76 4.06 18.34 44.87
C ILE A 76 3.49 17.48 46.00
N THR A 77 2.71 18.12 46.90
CA THR A 77 2.08 17.41 48.02
C THR A 77 0.98 16.45 47.52
N THR A 78 0.85 15.34 48.20
CA THR A 78 -0.24 14.39 47.97
C THR A 78 -1.21 14.37 49.15
N THR A 79 -2.44 14.03 48.93
CA THR A 79 -3.46 13.85 49.95
C THR A 79 -4.12 12.48 49.78
N GLU A 80 -4.28 11.76 50.90
CA GLU A 80 -4.99 10.49 50.87
C GLU A 80 -6.49 10.73 50.62
N ILE A 81 -6.99 10.25 49.46
CA ILE A 81 -8.38 10.43 49.04
C ILE A 81 -9.24 9.20 49.34
N ASP A 82 -8.61 8.04 49.51
CA ASP A 82 -9.25 6.79 49.92
C ASP A 82 -8.37 6.10 50.96
N GLN A 83 -8.81 6.09 52.22
CA GLN A 83 -8.09 5.48 53.34
C GLN A 83 -8.18 3.94 53.35
N GLU A 84 -9.23 3.36 52.78
CA GLU A 84 -9.40 1.91 52.74
C GLU A 84 -8.43 1.25 51.75
N ASN A 85 -8.20 1.92 50.61
CA ASN A 85 -7.33 1.44 49.54
C ASN A 85 -5.98 2.17 49.49
N HIS A 86 -5.70 3.09 50.41
CA HIS A 86 -4.50 3.90 50.46
C HIS A 86 -4.20 4.65 49.17
N ILE A 87 -5.25 5.22 48.52
CA ILE A 87 -5.12 5.98 47.28
C ILE A 87 -4.77 7.44 47.60
N LEU A 88 -3.70 7.92 46.98
CA LEU A 88 -3.23 9.30 47.08
C LEU A 88 -3.66 10.09 45.85
N GLY A 89 -4.22 11.26 46.06
CA GLY A 89 -4.44 12.26 45.02
C GLY A 89 -3.32 13.31 45.05
N ILE A 90 -3.05 13.92 43.91
CA ILE A 90 -2.03 14.94 43.74
C ILE A 90 -2.68 16.32 43.90
N ASN A 91 -2.10 17.17 44.74
CA ASN A 91 -2.61 18.52 45.04
C ASN A 91 -2.15 19.57 44.00
N ASP A 92 -2.36 19.24 42.71
CA ASP A 92 -2.07 20.13 41.60
C ASP A 92 -3.12 19.89 40.51
N GLU A 93 -3.75 20.96 40.02
CA GLU A 93 -4.82 20.88 39.02
C GLU A 93 -4.33 20.26 37.70
N ARG A 94 -3.06 20.39 37.34
CA ARG A 94 -2.44 19.81 36.15
C ARG A 94 -2.53 18.28 36.16
N PHE A 95 -2.49 17.68 37.36
CA PHE A 95 -2.42 16.23 37.57
C PHE A 95 -3.66 15.68 38.30
N ALA A 96 -4.78 16.36 38.22
CA ALA A 96 -6.01 15.97 38.92
C ALA A 96 -6.55 14.58 38.44
N ASN A 97 -6.16 14.14 37.23
CA ASN A 97 -6.54 12.84 36.68
C ASN A 97 -5.61 11.71 37.14
N VAL A 98 -4.57 12.01 37.91
CA VAL A 98 -3.60 11.02 38.36
C VAL A 98 -3.84 10.70 39.85
N GLN A 99 -3.98 9.40 40.13
CA GLN A 99 -4.05 8.88 41.48
C GLN A 99 -2.92 7.85 41.67
N ILE A 100 -2.42 7.73 42.87
CA ILE A 100 -1.29 6.86 43.18
C ILE A 100 -1.69 5.90 44.30
N GLN A 101 -1.50 4.62 44.09
CA GLN A 101 -1.72 3.59 45.08
C GLN A 101 -0.39 2.89 45.38
N PRO A 102 0.22 3.10 46.55
CA PRO A 102 1.33 2.27 47.03
C PRO A 102 0.86 0.82 47.22
N ILE A 103 1.59 -0.14 46.66
CA ILE A 103 1.18 -1.56 46.73
C ILE A 103 2.39 -2.47 46.98
N MET A 104 2.14 -3.63 47.55
CA MET A 104 3.07 -4.75 47.60
C MET A 104 2.62 -5.79 46.58
N PHE A 105 3.41 -6.04 45.53
CA PHE A 105 3.11 -7.08 44.54
C PHE A 105 3.36 -8.50 45.08
N THR A 106 4.42 -8.61 45.91
CA THR A 106 4.77 -9.82 46.66
C THR A 106 5.26 -9.40 48.04
N ASP A 107 5.53 -10.35 48.95
CA ASP A 107 6.05 -10.07 50.28
C ASP A 107 7.36 -9.25 50.25
N ASP A 108 8.13 -9.38 49.17
CA ASP A 108 9.45 -8.69 49.04
C ASP A 108 9.47 -7.63 47.93
N THR A 109 8.38 -7.41 47.19
CA THR A 109 8.36 -6.51 46.04
C THR A 109 7.35 -5.40 46.22
N ALA A 110 7.87 -4.24 46.64
CA ALA A 110 7.09 -2.99 46.69
C ALA A 110 6.94 -2.37 45.31
N GLY A 111 5.88 -1.58 45.14
CA GLY A 111 5.65 -0.82 43.92
C GLY A 111 4.58 0.23 44.07
N ILE A 112 4.30 0.89 42.99
CA ILE A 112 3.24 1.89 42.87
C ILE A 112 2.34 1.53 41.70
N LYS A 113 1.05 1.67 41.91
CA LYS A 113 0.04 1.65 40.88
C LYS A 113 -0.37 3.11 40.60
N LEU A 114 -0.15 3.56 39.39
CA LEU A 114 -0.57 4.89 38.93
C LEU A 114 -1.89 4.70 38.17
N LEU A 115 -2.92 5.41 38.59
CA LEU A 115 -4.21 5.42 37.90
C LEU A 115 -4.32 6.75 37.15
N VAL A 116 -4.35 6.68 35.82
CA VAL A 116 -4.53 7.86 34.96
C VAL A 116 -5.82 7.66 34.16
N ASP A 117 -6.77 8.57 34.30
CA ASP A 117 -8.11 8.44 33.75
C ASP A 117 -8.81 7.10 34.10
N GLY A 118 -8.47 6.52 35.26
CA GLY A 118 -8.99 5.22 35.70
C GLY A 118 -8.31 4.00 35.08
N ILE A 119 -7.25 4.17 34.29
CA ILE A 119 -6.41 3.10 33.75
C ILE A 119 -5.23 2.88 34.68
N GLU A 120 -4.98 1.60 35.01
CA GLU A 120 -3.94 1.19 35.95
C GLU A 120 -2.59 0.96 35.24
N TRP A 121 -1.53 1.52 35.85
CA TRP A 121 -0.14 1.39 35.40
C TRP A 121 0.73 0.98 36.58
N ASP A 122 1.22 -0.24 36.58
CA ASP A 122 1.95 -0.82 37.68
C ASP A 122 3.46 -0.70 37.50
N PHE A 123 4.15 -0.13 38.49
CA PHE A 123 5.60 0.04 38.47
C PHE A 123 6.25 -0.49 39.73
N SER A 124 7.43 -1.10 39.56
CA SER A 124 8.28 -1.52 40.67
C SER A 124 9.72 -1.06 40.43
N LYS A 125 10.47 -0.86 41.53
CA LYS A 125 11.87 -0.51 41.44
C LYS A 125 12.72 -1.73 41.70
N THR A 126 13.64 -2.01 40.77
CA THR A 126 14.63 -3.08 40.90
C THR A 126 16.00 -2.49 41.18
N ASP A 127 16.86 -3.20 41.95
CA ASP A 127 18.22 -2.74 42.28
C ASP A 127 19.11 -2.61 41.05
N ALA A 128 18.86 -3.41 40.00
CA ALA A 128 19.69 -3.46 38.80
C ALA A 128 19.35 -2.32 37.81
N ASP A 129 18.06 -2.11 37.57
CA ASP A 129 17.59 -1.31 36.44
C ASP A 129 16.77 -0.08 36.83
N GLY A 130 16.51 0.14 38.14
CA GLY A 130 15.66 1.21 38.66
C GLY A 130 14.17 0.89 38.42
N TYR A 131 13.38 1.89 38.03
CA TYR A 131 11.95 1.67 37.79
C TYR A 131 11.68 0.88 36.53
N GLU A 132 10.75 -0.05 36.64
CA GLU A 132 10.27 -0.92 35.57
C GLU A 132 8.75 -1.03 35.59
N TYR A 133 8.17 -1.16 34.44
CA TYR A 133 6.73 -1.35 34.21
C TYR A 133 6.38 -2.83 34.30
N LEU A 134 5.35 -3.18 35.05
CA LEU A 134 4.79 -4.52 35.09
C LEU A 134 3.78 -4.67 33.94
N ASN A 135 4.21 -5.33 32.88
CA ASN A 135 3.36 -5.49 31.69
C ASN A 135 2.22 -6.53 31.91
N THR A 136 1.30 -6.61 30.94
CA THR A 136 0.15 -7.53 30.98
C THR A 136 0.53 -9.02 31.03
N ALA A 137 1.79 -9.37 30.71
CA ALA A 137 2.32 -10.72 30.84
C ALA A 137 2.94 -11.00 32.23
N GLY A 138 2.84 -10.06 33.17
CA GLY A 138 3.40 -10.16 34.52
C GLY A 138 4.92 -10.04 34.57
N LYS A 139 5.54 -9.41 33.56
CA LYS A 139 6.98 -9.13 33.51
C LYS A 139 7.28 -7.68 33.81
N LEU A 140 8.31 -7.44 34.65
CA LEU A 140 8.93 -6.14 34.81
C LEU A 140 9.83 -5.86 33.61
N ILE A 141 9.61 -4.72 32.96
CA ILE A 141 10.35 -4.28 31.78
C ILE A 141 10.60 -2.78 31.86
N LYS A 142 11.67 -2.28 31.25
CA LYS A 142 11.76 -0.85 30.95
C LYS A 142 10.61 -0.46 30.03
N TYR A 143 9.94 0.65 30.33
CA TYR A 143 8.84 1.10 29.48
C TYR A 143 9.38 1.40 28.07
N PRO A 144 8.88 0.73 27.03
CA PRO A 144 9.42 0.87 25.68
C PRO A 144 9.04 2.21 25.07
N GLN A 145 10.01 2.89 24.50
CA GLN A 145 9.76 4.12 23.76
C GLN A 145 9.35 3.79 22.34
N MET A 146 8.17 4.22 21.96
CA MET A 146 7.61 3.94 20.62
C MET A 146 8.30 4.79 19.56
N LYS A 147 8.65 4.14 18.44
CA LYS A 147 9.15 4.81 17.24
C LYS A 147 8.01 4.93 16.24
N THR A 148 7.35 6.07 16.26
CA THR A 148 6.25 6.37 15.33
C THR A 148 6.63 7.49 14.35
N SER A 149 5.97 7.54 13.21
CA SER A 149 5.98 8.71 12.33
C SER A 149 4.68 9.50 12.54
N HIS A 150 4.70 10.77 12.18
CA HIS A 150 3.53 11.65 12.27
C HIS A 150 3.07 12.07 10.84
N LEU A 151 3.15 11.15 9.87
CA LEU A 151 2.79 11.42 8.48
C LEU A 151 1.29 11.36 8.23
N PHE A 152 0.59 10.49 8.96
CA PHE A 152 -0.84 10.27 8.82
C PHE A 152 -1.57 10.69 10.09
N ARG A 153 -2.82 11.08 9.92
CA ARG A 153 -3.73 11.19 11.05
C ARG A 153 -4.00 9.79 11.60
N ASP A 154 -3.95 9.60 12.90
CA ASP A 154 -4.14 8.27 13.51
C ASP A 154 -5.55 7.73 13.26
N ASP A 155 -6.58 8.59 13.23
CA ASP A 155 -7.96 8.24 12.93
C ASP A 155 -8.23 7.96 11.44
N ALA A 156 -7.24 8.18 10.55
CA ALA A 156 -7.41 7.98 9.11
C ALA A 156 -7.78 6.52 8.79
N MET A 157 -8.72 6.33 7.86
CA MET A 157 -9.16 5.01 7.40
C MET A 157 -9.56 4.07 8.55
N SER A 158 -10.29 4.56 9.54
CA SER A 158 -10.70 3.80 10.73
C SER A 158 -9.50 3.34 11.57
N ASN A 159 -8.73 4.27 12.07
CA ASN A 159 -7.55 4.13 12.91
C ASN A 159 -6.35 3.40 12.25
N ARG A 160 -6.38 3.21 10.92
CA ARG A 160 -5.24 2.61 10.20
C ARG A 160 -4.04 3.54 10.10
N GLY A 161 -4.28 4.86 10.13
CA GLY A 161 -3.22 5.85 10.14
C GLY A 161 -2.23 5.65 11.29
N HIS A 162 -2.72 5.32 12.49
CA HIS A 162 -1.89 4.97 13.64
C HIS A 162 -0.97 3.77 13.35
N ILE A 163 -1.53 2.68 12.80
CA ILE A 163 -0.75 1.49 12.41
C ILE A 163 0.28 1.84 11.32
N TRP A 164 -0.09 2.70 10.36
CA TRP A 164 0.83 3.15 9.32
C TRP A 164 1.97 3.99 9.89
N ASN A 165 1.68 4.88 10.86
CA ASN A 165 2.69 5.67 11.56
C ASN A 165 3.70 4.77 12.30
N LYS A 166 3.27 3.65 12.88
CA LYS A 166 4.14 2.62 13.48
C LYS A 166 4.91 1.81 12.44
N THR A 167 4.34 1.63 11.24
CA THR A 167 4.96 0.82 10.17
C THR A 167 6.07 1.58 9.43
N ILE A 168 5.92 2.90 9.22
CA ILE A 168 6.87 3.69 8.41
C ILE A 168 8.31 3.60 8.89
N PRO A 169 8.62 3.70 10.20
CA PRO A 169 9.99 3.54 10.68
C PRO A 169 10.62 2.19 10.32
N LEU A 170 9.80 1.13 10.16
CA LEU A 170 10.28 -0.20 9.79
C LEU A 170 10.77 -0.28 8.34
N LEU A 171 10.20 0.55 7.45
CA LEU A 171 10.56 0.53 6.02
C LEU A 171 12.05 0.77 5.78
N GLY A 172 12.68 1.57 6.64
CA GLY A 172 14.12 1.84 6.60
C GLY A 172 14.98 0.61 6.90
N LYS A 173 14.49 -0.32 7.73
CA LYS A 173 15.19 -1.58 8.04
C LYS A 173 15.12 -2.56 6.87
N HIS A 174 14.06 -2.52 6.08
CA HIS A 174 13.71 -3.50 5.03
C HIS A 174 13.85 -2.94 3.61
N VAL A 175 14.92 -2.15 3.35
CA VAL A 175 15.14 -1.56 2.02
C VAL A 175 15.55 -2.61 0.99
N PHE A 176 16.46 -3.51 1.34
CA PHE A 176 16.99 -4.51 0.41
C PHE A 176 16.27 -5.86 0.54
N MET A 177 16.09 -6.31 1.76
CA MET A 177 15.48 -7.61 2.07
C MET A 177 14.37 -7.38 3.11
N GLY A 178 13.25 -8.07 2.93
CA GLY A 178 12.18 -8.08 3.92
C GLY A 178 12.47 -9.06 5.07
N SER A 179 11.60 -9.04 6.06
CA SER A 179 11.64 -9.94 7.23
C SER A 179 11.17 -11.36 6.92
N GLY A 180 10.45 -11.54 5.80
CA GLY A 180 9.84 -12.82 5.41
C GLY A 180 8.32 -12.72 5.33
N ALA A 181 7.72 -13.68 4.65
CA ALA A 181 6.27 -13.71 4.49
C ALA A 181 5.55 -13.90 5.82
N ASN A 182 4.53 -13.08 6.07
CA ASN A 182 3.68 -13.11 7.26
C ASN A 182 4.45 -12.89 8.60
N THR A 183 5.56 -12.16 8.55
CA THR A 183 6.36 -11.82 9.73
C THR A 183 6.12 -10.42 10.27
N TYR A 184 5.23 -9.64 9.65
CA TYR A 184 4.94 -8.26 10.04
C TYR A 184 4.69 -8.08 11.55
N MET A 185 3.90 -8.98 12.15
CA MET A 185 3.57 -8.93 13.58
C MET A 185 4.79 -9.04 14.52
N PHE A 186 5.91 -9.59 14.05
CA PHE A 186 7.15 -9.72 14.83
C PHE A 186 8.10 -8.54 14.62
N GLU A 187 7.85 -7.71 13.61
CA GLU A 187 8.67 -6.56 13.27
C GLU A 187 8.10 -5.25 13.81
N VAL A 188 6.76 -5.13 13.84
CA VAL A 188 6.09 -3.95 14.38
C VAL A 188 6.21 -3.95 15.91
N GLN A 189 6.45 -2.77 16.48
CA GLN A 189 6.46 -2.62 17.94
C GLN A 189 5.07 -2.87 18.48
N GLN A 190 4.96 -3.90 19.33
CA GLN A 190 3.68 -4.32 19.95
C GLN A 190 3.46 -3.69 21.32
N GLU A 191 4.49 -3.07 21.88
CA GLU A 191 4.51 -2.54 23.24
C GLU A 191 3.97 -1.11 23.33
N ASP A 192 3.00 -0.77 22.50
CA ASP A 192 2.27 0.51 22.57
C ASP A 192 1.15 0.42 23.60
N TYR A 193 1.55 0.34 24.88
CA TYR A 193 0.61 0.10 25.96
C TYR A 193 -0.38 1.24 26.18
N ILE A 194 0.00 2.50 25.90
CA ILE A 194 -0.91 3.64 26.01
C ILE A 194 -2.07 3.48 25.03
N SER A 195 -1.79 3.35 23.71
CA SER A 195 -2.84 3.16 22.72
C SER A 195 -3.63 1.89 22.94
N GLN A 196 -2.98 0.80 23.41
CA GLN A 196 -3.66 -0.45 23.72
C GLN A 196 -4.69 -0.26 24.84
N ASN A 197 -4.33 0.39 25.94
CA ASN A 197 -5.21 0.57 27.07
C ASN A 197 -6.35 1.56 26.78
N TYR A 198 -6.05 2.67 26.10
CA TYR A 198 -7.06 3.71 25.85
C TYR A 198 -7.99 3.41 24.68
N VAL A 199 -7.54 2.69 23.63
CA VAL A 199 -8.28 2.57 22.37
C VAL A 199 -8.64 1.14 22.02
N TYR A 200 -7.65 0.23 22.02
CA TYR A 200 -7.80 -1.09 21.41
C TYR A 200 -8.09 -2.20 22.44
N GLY A 201 -7.85 -1.95 23.70
CA GLY A 201 -7.88 -2.93 24.79
C GLY A 201 -6.49 -3.54 25.06
N ALA A 202 -6.21 -3.79 26.32
CA ALA A 202 -4.90 -4.16 26.87
C ALA A 202 -4.20 -5.37 26.23
N ASN A 203 -4.90 -6.20 25.46
CA ASN A 203 -4.36 -7.40 24.82
C ASN A 203 -4.48 -7.35 23.28
N SER A 204 -4.59 -6.16 22.69
CA SER A 204 -4.62 -6.01 21.24
C SER A 204 -3.20 -6.04 20.65
N TYR A 205 -3.06 -6.68 19.48
CA TYR A 205 -1.79 -6.79 18.77
C TYR A 205 -1.95 -6.38 17.32
N ASP A 206 -1.00 -5.63 16.81
CA ASP A 206 -0.93 -5.25 15.40
C ASP A 206 -0.40 -6.41 14.56
N VAL A 207 -1.28 -7.28 14.09
CA VAL A 207 -0.91 -8.45 13.28
C VAL A 207 -0.66 -8.15 11.82
N LYS A 208 -1.13 -6.97 11.33
CA LYS A 208 -1.06 -6.55 9.93
C LYS A 208 -0.99 -5.03 9.80
N ALA A 209 -0.36 -4.57 8.72
CA ALA A 209 -0.26 -3.14 8.42
C ALA A 209 -1.57 -2.49 7.95
N HIS A 210 -2.60 -3.27 7.65
CA HIS A 210 -3.84 -2.81 7.01
C HIS A 210 -3.61 -1.94 5.77
N CYS A 211 -2.49 -2.16 5.10
CA CYS A 211 -2.10 -1.65 3.80
C CYS A 211 -1.21 -2.70 3.12
N TRP A 212 -1.73 -3.32 2.05
CA TRP A 212 -1.01 -4.39 1.35
C TRP A 212 0.41 -3.98 0.94
N TYR A 213 0.57 -2.75 0.48
CA TYR A 213 1.87 -2.26 -0.02
C TYR A 213 2.89 -2.03 1.09
N LEU A 214 2.47 -1.49 2.24
CA LEU A 214 3.34 -1.32 3.40
C LEU A 214 3.75 -2.68 3.98
N GLN A 215 2.80 -3.58 4.15
CA GLN A 215 3.07 -4.93 4.62
C GLN A 215 4.01 -5.66 3.66
N GLN A 216 3.74 -5.58 2.34
CA GLN A 216 4.60 -6.18 1.33
C GLN A 216 6.05 -5.65 1.40
N TRP A 217 6.23 -4.35 1.65
CA TRP A 217 7.56 -3.78 1.82
C TRP A 217 8.28 -4.34 3.04
N VAL A 218 7.65 -4.40 4.20
CA VAL A 218 8.24 -4.98 5.40
C VAL A 218 8.59 -6.45 5.17
N GLU A 219 7.70 -7.24 4.55
CA GLU A 219 7.87 -8.68 4.38
C GLU A 219 8.82 -9.10 3.25
N THR A 220 8.85 -8.36 2.12
CA THR A 220 9.67 -8.73 0.94
C THR A 220 10.77 -7.74 0.59
N GLY A 221 10.81 -6.61 1.28
CA GLY A 221 11.72 -5.51 1.00
C GLY A 221 11.25 -4.60 -0.14
N LEU A 222 11.90 -3.45 -0.28
CA LEU A 222 11.57 -2.47 -1.32
C LEU A 222 11.70 -3.04 -2.73
N LEU A 223 12.75 -3.84 -2.99
CA LEU A 223 12.98 -4.41 -4.33
C LEU A 223 11.87 -5.37 -4.74
N GLY A 224 11.42 -6.24 -3.82
CA GLY A 224 10.29 -7.15 -4.05
C GLY A 224 8.98 -6.39 -4.29
N THR A 225 8.73 -5.38 -3.48
CA THR A 225 7.54 -4.50 -3.62
C THR A 225 7.55 -3.73 -4.93
N LEU A 226 8.69 -3.15 -5.34
CA LEU A 226 8.82 -2.46 -6.61
C LEU A 226 8.62 -3.41 -7.80
N ALA A 227 9.19 -4.62 -7.75
CA ALA A 227 8.96 -5.62 -8.79
C ALA A 227 7.48 -5.98 -8.95
N LEU A 228 6.78 -6.16 -7.83
CA LEU A 228 5.32 -6.37 -7.81
C LEU A 228 4.57 -5.19 -8.42
N LEU A 229 4.87 -3.97 -7.99
CA LEU A 229 4.22 -2.76 -8.49
C LEU A 229 4.45 -2.54 -9.98
N VAL A 230 5.69 -2.75 -10.46
CA VAL A 230 6.04 -2.67 -11.89
C VAL A 230 5.25 -3.71 -12.69
N PHE A 231 5.16 -4.95 -12.20
CA PHE A 231 4.38 -6.00 -12.86
C PHE A 231 2.88 -5.67 -12.94
N LEU A 232 2.29 -5.23 -11.84
CA LEU A 232 0.88 -4.85 -11.80
C LEU A 232 0.60 -3.62 -12.67
N PHE A 233 1.46 -2.61 -12.63
CA PHE A 233 1.35 -1.43 -13.48
C PHE A 233 1.50 -1.77 -14.96
N TRP A 234 2.45 -2.64 -15.31
CA TRP A 234 2.59 -3.15 -16.67
C TRP A 234 1.31 -3.83 -17.15
N TYR A 235 0.70 -4.70 -16.32
CA TYR A 235 -0.58 -5.33 -16.65
C TYR A 235 -1.68 -4.29 -16.91
N LEU A 236 -1.81 -3.27 -16.05
CA LEU A 236 -2.82 -2.22 -16.23
C LEU A 236 -2.60 -1.44 -17.54
N VAL A 237 -1.36 -1.03 -17.82
CA VAL A 237 -1.02 -0.29 -19.04
C VAL A 237 -1.30 -1.13 -20.29
N GLN A 238 -0.92 -2.41 -20.29
CA GLN A 238 -1.21 -3.34 -21.37
C GLN A 238 -2.72 -3.49 -21.59
N SER A 239 -3.47 -3.74 -20.52
CA SER A 239 -4.93 -3.90 -20.60
C SER A 239 -5.60 -2.65 -21.15
N VAL A 240 -5.25 -1.45 -20.67
CA VAL A 240 -5.79 -0.20 -21.21
C VAL A 240 -5.47 -0.02 -22.69
N ARG A 241 -4.25 -0.35 -23.14
CA ARG A 241 -3.85 -0.25 -24.55
C ARG A 241 -4.67 -1.19 -25.43
N ILE A 242 -4.95 -2.42 -24.95
CA ILE A 242 -5.71 -3.42 -25.69
C ILE A 242 -7.19 -3.01 -25.77
N TYR A 243 -7.83 -2.73 -24.62
CA TYR A 243 -9.26 -2.40 -24.57
C TYR A 243 -9.64 -1.08 -25.23
N ARG A 244 -8.67 -0.21 -25.51
CA ARG A 244 -8.89 0.99 -26.35
C ARG A 244 -8.92 0.70 -27.86
N ARG A 245 -8.52 -0.50 -28.30
CA ARG A 245 -8.42 -0.88 -29.72
C ARG A 245 -9.40 -1.94 -30.13
N VAL A 246 -9.76 -2.84 -29.20
CA VAL A 246 -10.66 -3.96 -29.48
C VAL A 246 -12.12 -3.53 -29.41
N ASP A 247 -12.98 -4.23 -30.16
CA ASP A 247 -14.43 -4.04 -30.06
C ASP A 247 -14.93 -4.64 -28.73
N LEU A 248 -15.50 -3.78 -27.90
CA LEU A 248 -16.06 -4.18 -26.61
C LEU A 248 -17.41 -4.91 -26.75
N HIS A 249 -18.04 -4.97 -27.95
CA HIS A 249 -19.27 -5.77 -28.14
C HIS A 249 -19.01 -7.27 -28.20
N GLU A 250 -17.77 -7.69 -28.37
CA GLU A 250 -17.43 -9.10 -28.31
C GLU A 250 -17.38 -9.64 -26.87
N SER A 251 -17.96 -10.82 -26.63
CA SER A 251 -18.04 -11.45 -25.31
C SER A 251 -16.69 -11.60 -24.63
N ILE A 252 -15.64 -11.97 -25.37
CA ILE A 252 -14.29 -12.14 -24.81
C ILE A 252 -13.69 -10.81 -24.34
N SER A 253 -13.97 -9.71 -25.04
CA SER A 253 -13.52 -8.37 -24.67
C SER A 253 -14.19 -7.90 -23.38
N TRP A 254 -15.48 -8.19 -23.20
CA TRP A 254 -16.20 -7.90 -21.96
C TRP A 254 -15.67 -8.68 -20.77
N VAL A 255 -15.41 -9.98 -20.93
CA VAL A 255 -14.78 -10.80 -19.88
C VAL A 255 -13.43 -10.23 -19.49
N GLY A 256 -12.61 -9.90 -20.49
CA GLY A 256 -11.30 -9.33 -20.21
C GLY A 256 -11.37 -7.97 -19.53
N PHE A 257 -12.28 -7.10 -19.95
CA PHE A 257 -12.50 -5.81 -19.29
C PHE A 257 -12.99 -5.96 -17.84
N GLY A 258 -13.88 -6.93 -17.57
CA GLY A 258 -14.32 -7.27 -16.22
C GLY A 258 -13.15 -7.74 -15.33
N LEU A 259 -12.27 -8.59 -15.85
CA LEU A 259 -11.07 -9.04 -15.14
C LEU A 259 -10.10 -7.88 -14.86
N PHE A 260 -9.90 -7.00 -15.84
CA PHE A 260 -9.12 -5.78 -15.66
C PHE A 260 -9.68 -4.88 -14.55
N ALA A 261 -10.99 -4.64 -14.57
CA ALA A 261 -11.66 -3.83 -13.56
C ALA A 261 -11.55 -4.46 -12.16
N ALA A 262 -11.72 -5.78 -12.04
CA ALA A 262 -11.59 -6.49 -10.78
C ALA A 262 -10.17 -6.39 -10.19
N VAL A 263 -9.13 -6.55 -11.02
CA VAL A 263 -7.73 -6.38 -10.60
C VAL A 263 -7.48 -4.94 -10.16
N LEU A 264 -7.96 -3.96 -10.91
CA LEU A 264 -7.80 -2.54 -10.56
C LEU A 264 -8.46 -2.21 -9.21
N VAL A 265 -9.70 -2.68 -9.00
CA VAL A 265 -10.41 -2.48 -7.73
C VAL A 265 -9.67 -3.12 -6.56
N TYR A 266 -9.15 -4.34 -6.73
CA TYR A 266 -8.35 -5.00 -5.69
C TYR A 266 -7.08 -4.21 -5.35
N MET A 267 -6.38 -3.68 -6.35
CA MET A 267 -5.20 -2.85 -6.14
C MET A 267 -5.52 -1.56 -5.38
N ILE A 268 -6.66 -0.91 -5.70
CA ILE A 268 -7.12 0.28 -4.99
C ILE A 268 -7.49 -0.07 -3.55
N ALA A 269 -8.23 -1.16 -3.35
CA ALA A 269 -8.61 -1.64 -2.02
C ALA A 269 -7.37 -1.98 -1.16
N GLY A 270 -6.28 -2.46 -1.76
CA GLY A 270 -5.03 -2.78 -1.09
C GLY A 270 -4.30 -1.58 -0.48
N ILE A 271 -4.71 -0.34 -0.80
CA ILE A 271 -4.15 0.87 -0.14
C ILE A 271 -4.55 0.90 1.34
N ALA A 272 -5.78 0.47 1.65
CA ALA A 272 -6.31 0.50 3.00
C ALA A 272 -6.78 -0.88 3.51
N ASN A 273 -6.35 -1.96 2.88
CA ASN A 273 -6.68 -3.32 3.30
C ASN A 273 -5.51 -4.26 3.05
N ASP A 274 -5.52 -5.36 3.79
CA ASP A 274 -4.56 -6.43 3.64
C ASP A 274 -4.92 -7.36 2.49
N SER A 275 -3.91 -7.97 1.88
CA SER A 275 -4.09 -9.17 1.10
C SER A 275 -4.22 -10.37 2.04
N ASN A 276 -5.31 -11.12 1.93
CA ASN A 276 -5.59 -12.25 2.81
C ASN A 276 -5.78 -13.56 2.05
N VAL A 277 -5.70 -14.69 2.78
CA VAL A 277 -5.78 -16.04 2.20
C VAL A 277 -7.08 -16.32 1.44
N CYS A 278 -8.17 -15.63 1.74
CA CYS A 278 -9.46 -15.83 1.07
C CYS A 278 -9.53 -15.11 -0.27
N THR A 279 -8.99 -13.89 -0.35
CA THR A 279 -9.12 -13.02 -1.52
C THR A 279 -7.90 -13.06 -2.45
N ALA A 280 -6.70 -13.29 -1.91
CA ALA A 280 -5.48 -13.33 -2.71
C ALA A 280 -5.48 -14.37 -3.82
N PRO A 281 -5.89 -15.64 -3.62
CA PRO A 281 -5.94 -16.62 -4.70
C PRO A 281 -6.88 -16.21 -5.83
N VAL A 282 -8.03 -15.60 -5.48
CA VAL A 282 -9.00 -15.10 -6.45
C VAL A 282 -8.38 -13.96 -7.27
N PHE A 283 -7.71 -13.01 -6.62
CA PHE A 283 -7.00 -11.92 -7.29
C PHE A 283 -5.94 -12.44 -8.27
N TRP A 284 -5.07 -13.35 -7.85
CA TRP A 284 -4.03 -13.91 -8.71
C TRP A 284 -4.61 -14.73 -9.86
N GLY A 285 -5.72 -15.45 -9.61
CA GLY A 285 -6.47 -16.16 -10.66
C GLY A 285 -7.05 -15.18 -11.68
N MET A 286 -7.71 -14.11 -11.26
CA MET A 286 -8.25 -13.09 -12.14
C MET A 286 -7.15 -12.37 -12.94
N LEU A 287 -6.01 -12.06 -12.32
CA LEU A 287 -4.87 -11.47 -12.99
C LEU A 287 -4.30 -12.41 -14.08
N GLY A 288 -4.12 -13.69 -13.76
CA GLY A 288 -3.67 -14.70 -14.72
C GLY A 288 -4.62 -14.88 -15.90
N LEU A 289 -5.93 -14.97 -15.63
CA LEU A 289 -6.96 -15.02 -16.69
C LEU A 289 -6.97 -13.74 -17.52
N GLY A 290 -6.83 -12.56 -16.87
CA GLY A 290 -6.75 -11.29 -17.57
C GLY A 290 -5.56 -11.21 -18.52
N LEU A 291 -4.39 -11.70 -18.11
CA LEU A 291 -3.21 -11.81 -18.97
C LEU A 291 -3.44 -12.76 -20.15
N ALA A 292 -4.12 -13.90 -19.93
CA ALA A 292 -4.44 -14.85 -20.97
C ALA A 292 -5.41 -14.23 -22.01
N VAL A 293 -6.47 -13.56 -21.55
CA VAL A 293 -7.42 -12.87 -22.43
C VAL A 293 -6.74 -11.75 -23.22
N ASN A 294 -5.90 -10.95 -22.57
CA ASN A 294 -5.12 -9.91 -23.26
C ASN A 294 -4.27 -10.51 -24.40
N ARG A 295 -3.62 -11.65 -24.18
CA ARG A 295 -2.85 -12.36 -25.22
C ARG A 295 -3.73 -12.87 -26.36
N MET A 296 -4.92 -13.40 -26.03
CA MET A 296 -5.87 -13.88 -27.05
C MET A 296 -6.34 -12.73 -27.94
N LEU A 297 -6.69 -11.60 -27.36
CA LEU A 297 -7.15 -10.41 -28.08
C LEU A 297 -6.08 -9.85 -29.02
N VAL A 298 -4.84 -9.71 -28.54
CA VAL A 298 -3.72 -9.27 -29.38
C VAL A 298 -3.45 -10.22 -30.53
N LYS A 299 -3.47 -11.53 -30.28
CA LYS A 299 -3.28 -12.55 -31.36
C LYS A 299 -4.39 -12.49 -32.40
N LYS A 300 -5.65 -12.30 -31.96
CA LYS A 300 -6.80 -12.17 -32.85
C LYS A 300 -6.67 -10.95 -33.76
N GLU A 301 -6.29 -9.78 -33.17
CA GLU A 301 -6.07 -8.56 -33.95
C GLU A 301 -4.96 -8.75 -35.00
N GLN A 302 -3.84 -9.37 -34.62
CA GLN A 302 -2.75 -9.68 -35.56
C GLN A 302 -3.17 -10.60 -36.71
N LEU A 303 -3.97 -11.60 -36.43
CA LEU A 303 -4.51 -12.52 -37.47
C LEU A 303 -5.44 -11.76 -38.40
N PHE A 304 -6.34 -10.93 -37.86
CA PHE A 304 -7.26 -10.13 -38.66
C PHE A 304 -6.54 -9.17 -39.60
N VAL A 305 -5.54 -8.45 -39.11
CA VAL A 305 -4.71 -7.56 -39.95
C VAL A 305 -3.99 -8.33 -41.04
N LYS A 306 -3.45 -9.54 -40.74
CA LYS A 306 -2.77 -10.37 -41.73
C LYS A 306 -3.72 -10.86 -42.84
N GLU A 307 -4.94 -11.28 -42.49
CA GLU A 307 -5.96 -11.70 -43.46
C GLU A 307 -6.40 -10.54 -44.35
N THR A 308 -6.62 -9.35 -43.75
CA THR A 308 -7.00 -8.15 -44.52
C THR A 308 -5.92 -7.78 -45.55
N VAL A 309 -4.67 -7.74 -45.12
CA VAL A 309 -3.53 -7.42 -46.00
C VAL A 309 -3.38 -8.47 -47.12
N SER A 310 -3.57 -9.77 -46.81
CA SER A 310 -3.53 -10.84 -47.79
C SER A 310 -4.66 -10.70 -48.82
N THR A 311 -5.87 -10.38 -48.37
CA THR A 311 -7.05 -10.22 -49.24
C THR A 311 -6.91 -9.00 -50.15
N GLU A 312 -6.40 -7.88 -49.59
CA GLU A 312 -6.11 -6.67 -50.38
C GLU A 312 -5.03 -6.96 -51.45
N ALA A 313 -3.96 -7.65 -51.08
CA ALA A 313 -2.90 -8.05 -52.02
C ALA A 313 -3.43 -8.96 -53.15
N GLU A 314 -4.25 -9.95 -52.83
CA GLU A 314 -4.91 -10.81 -53.84
C GLU A 314 -5.85 -10.00 -54.76
N THR A 315 -6.58 -9.03 -54.20
CA THR A 315 -7.50 -8.19 -54.97
C THR A 315 -6.74 -7.29 -55.94
N VAL A 316 -5.63 -6.69 -55.48
CA VAL A 316 -4.74 -5.87 -56.32
C VAL A 316 -4.13 -6.73 -57.44
N VAL A 317 -3.69 -7.97 -57.17
CA VAL A 317 -3.16 -8.90 -58.16
C VAL A 317 -4.24 -9.30 -59.16
N LYS A 318 -5.44 -9.63 -58.73
CA LYS A 318 -6.58 -9.97 -59.62
C LYS A 318 -7.02 -8.80 -60.51
N GLN A 319 -6.93 -7.57 -60.03
CA GLN A 319 -7.24 -6.36 -60.83
C GLN A 319 -6.12 -6.01 -61.81
N SER A 320 -4.87 -6.33 -61.53
CA SER A 320 -3.72 -6.04 -62.39
C SER A 320 -3.56 -7.06 -63.54
N ILE A 321 -3.92 -8.34 -63.34
CA ILE A 321 -3.81 -9.39 -64.33
C ILE A 321 -4.68 -9.14 -65.58
N PRO A 322 -5.96 -8.70 -65.52
CA PRO A 322 -6.75 -8.40 -66.71
C PRO A 322 -6.14 -7.30 -67.59
N LYS A 323 -5.64 -6.23 -66.97
CA LYS A 323 -4.99 -5.12 -67.71
C LYS A 323 -3.69 -5.55 -68.39
N ALA A 324 -2.89 -6.43 -67.77
CA ALA A 324 -1.66 -6.93 -68.37
C ALA A 324 -1.94 -7.88 -69.54
N VAL A 325 -2.94 -8.73 -69.42
CA VAL A 325 -3.35 -9.65 -70.46
C VAL A 325 -3.98 -8.92 -71.67
N GLU A 326 -4.74 -7.87 -71.39
CA GLU A 326 -5.35 -7.04 -72.48
C GLU A 326 -4.31 -6.24 -73.23
N SER A 327 -3.31 -5.64 -72.54
CA SER A 327 -2.19 -4.96 -73.16
C SER A 327 -1.31 -5.90 -73.98
N THR A 328 -1.08 -7.15 -73.52
CA THR A 328 -0.28 -8.14 -74.27
C THR A 328 -1.04 -8.65 -75.51
N LYS A 329 -2.36 -8.83 -75.45
CA LYS A 329 -3.20 -9.18 -76.60
C LYS A 329 -3.17 -8.07 -77.64
N THR A 330 -3.25 -6.81 -77.25
CA THR A 330 -3.20 -5.65 -78.18
C THR A 330 -1.86 -5.55 -78.87
N VAL A 331 -0.74 -5.70 -78.15
CA VAL A 331 0.60 -5.71 -78.71
C VAL A 331 0.83 -6.87 -79.68
N THR A 332 0.34 -8.08 -79.31
CA THR A 332 0.43 -9.29 -80.22
C THR A 332 -0.40 -9.09 -81.45
N ALA A 333 -1.61 -8.55 -81.40
CA ALA A 333 -2.44 -8.24 -82.55
C ALA A 333 -1.79 -7.20 -83.48
N GLN A 334 -1.19 -6.18 -82.96
CA GLN A 334 -0.45 -5.16 -83.76
C GLN A 334 0.77 -5.79 -84.46
N MET A 335 1.56 -6.62 -83.79
CA MET A 335 2.69 -7.35 -84.40
C MET A 335 2.29 -8.31 -85.50
N VAL A 336 1.16 -8.98 -85.39
CA VAL A 336 0.63 -9.87 -86.42
C VAL A 336 0.13 -9.10 -87.60
N GLU A 337 -0.50 -7.95 -87.44
CA GLU A 337 -0.94 -7.05 -88.50
C GLU A 337 0.23 -6.45 -89.27
N GLU A 338 1.26 -5.97 -88.58
CA GLU A 338 2.51 -5.42 -89.18
C GLU A 338 3.26 -6.52 -89.97
N SER A 339 3.35 -7.72 -89.47
CA SER A 339 3.93 -8.88 -90.15
C SER A 339 3.17 -9.27 -91.39
N SER A 340 1.84 -9.19 -91.35
CA SER A 340 0.97 -9.48 -92.48
C SER A 340 1.06 -8.39 -93.58
N ALA A 341 1.18 -7.13 -93.17
CA ALA A 341 1.38 -6.01 -94.10
C ALA A 341 2.76 -6.06 -94.80
N LYS A 342 3.83 -6.41 -94.08
CA LYS A 342 5.16 -6.62 -94.65
C LYS A 342 5.17 -7.81 -95.70
N LYS A 343 4.48 -8.90 -95.43
CA LYS A 343 4.35 -10.05 -96.39
C LYS A 343 3.57 -9.67 -97.62
N LYS A 344 2.55 -8.78 -97.53
CA LYS A 344 1.80 -8.30 -98.69
C LYS A 344 2.64 -7.38 -99.59
N THR A 345 3.46 -6.52 -99.02
CA THR A 345 4.35 -5.57 -99.72
C THR A 345 5.46 -6.33 -100.48
N THR A 346 6.10 -7.30 -99.81
CA THR A 346 7.16 -8.13 -100.41
C THR A 346 6.60 -8.99 -101.60
N LYS A 347 5.37 -9.52 -101.48
CA LYS A 347 4.75 -10.25 -102.53
C LYS A 347 4.29 -9.41 -103.77
N LYS A 348 4.01 -8.12 -103.49
CA LYS A 348 3.71 -7.16 -104.56
C LYS A 348 4.98 -6.66 -105.29
N GLN A 349 6.10 -6.51 -104.63
CA GLN A 349 7.40 -6.18 -105.25
C GLN A 349 7.95 -7.33 -106.10
N SER A 350 7.87 -8.58 -105.67
CA SER A 350 8.32 -9.74 -106.39
C SER A 350 7.46 -10.02 -107.68
N ARG A 351 6.17 -9.65 -107.63
CA ARG A 351 5.30 -9.71 -108.83
C ARG A 351 5.59 -8.58 -109.80
N LYS A 352 6.01 -7.40 -109.42
CA LYS A 352 6.40 -6.30 -110.25
C LYS A 352 7.73 -6.58 -110.99
N GLN A 353 8.70 -7.21 -110.36
CA GLN A 353 9.96 -7.61 -110.92
C GLN A 353 9.83 -8.74 -111.89
N ARG A 354 8.90 -9.66 -111.76
CA ARG A 354 8.63 -10.71 -112.74
C ARG A 354 7.86 -10.25 -114.02
N LYS A 355 7.21 -9.05 -113.97
CA LYS A 355 6.55 -8.42 -115.17
C LYS A 355 7.46 -7.60 -116.03
N ASN A 356 8.59 -7.20 -115.54
CA ASN A 356 9.59 -6.39 -116.26
C ASN A 356 10.73 -7.21 -116.87
N GLN A 357 10.64 -8.55 -116.85
CA GLN A 357 11.56 -9.53 -117.46
C GLN A 357 10.91 -10.40 -118.54
N LYS A 358 9.77 -9.92 -119.17
CA LYS A 358 9.22 -10.52 -120.38
C LYS A 358 9.13 -9.53 -121.54
#